data_9b8acc9aee06e1bbb3f07453224e76c0
#
_entry.id   9b8acc9aee06e1bbb3f07453224e76c0
#
_cell.length_a   1.000
_cell.length_b   1.000
_cell.length_c   1.000
_cell.angle_alpha   90.00
_cell.angle_beta   90.00
_cell.angle_gamma   90.00
#
_symmetry.space_group_name_H-M   'P 1'
#
loop_
_entity.id
_entity.type
_entity.pdbx_description
1 polymer ?
#
loop_
_entity_poly.entity_id
_entity_poly.type
_entity_poly.pdbx_seq_one_letter_code
_entity_poly.pdbx_strand_id
1 'polypeptide(L)'
;MNTPLLSRAECNIMRGLAIMGIFLHNYCHWLGPVVKENEYTFNQKNVDWLWAVTMNADQLPPMHWVSFLGHYGVPIFLFLSAYGLEMKYGSKLVAAEEGIWAFIKKHFLKLFSMMIVGFAAFLMVDTITPGRWHYDVTKVVAQLFMVNNLLPDPD
;
A
#
# COMPACT_ATOMS: atom_id res chain seq x y z
N MET A 1 -4.73 -31.47 -14.66
CA MET A 1 -5.34 -30.17 -14.25
C MET A 1 -4.62 -29.71 -13.00
N ASN A 2 -3.80 -28.68 -13.09
CA ASN A 2 -3.13 -28.15 -11.91
C ASN A 2 -4.16 -27.41 -11.06
N THR A 3 -4.46 -27.95 -9.89
CA THR A 3 -5.29 -27.24 -8.90
C THR A 3 -4.60 -25.93 -8.51
N PRO A 4 -5.31 -24.82 -8.48
CA PRO A 4 -4.71 -23.56 -8.07
C PRO A 4 -4.24 -23.64 -6.62
N LEU A 5 -3.08 -23.04 -6.33
CA LEU A 5 -2.51 -23.01 -4.98
C LEU A 5 -3.44 -22.35 -3.97
N LEU A 6 -4.12 -21.29 -4.41
CA LEU A 6 -5.09 -20.52 -3.61
C LEU A 6 -6.40 -20.39 -4.38
N SER A 7 -7.50 -20.57 -3.68
CA SER A 7 -8.82 -20.28 -4.22
C SER A 7 -9.05 -18.76 -4.33
N ARG A 8 -10.02 -18.35 -5.13
CA ARG A 8 -10.40 -16.95 -5.27
C ARG A 8 -10.85 -16.31 -3.94
N ALA A 9 -11.54 -17.09 -3.10
CA ALA A 9 -12.01 -16.63 -1.79
C ALA A 9 -10.81 -16.37 -0.86
N GLU A 10 -9.87 -17.29 -0.78
CA GLU A 10 -8.64 -17.14 0.01
C GLU A 10 -7.83 -15.92 -0.43
N CYS A 11 -7.63 -15.73 -1.74
CA CYS A 11 -6.95 -14.54 -2.26
C CYS A 11 -7.65 -13.24 -1.83
N ASN A 12 -8.98 -13.20 -1.86
CA ASN A 12 -9.72 -12.01 -1.48
C ASN A 12 -9.64 -11.72 0.02
N ILE A 13 -9.72 -12.75 0.86
CA ILE A 13 -9.55 -12.62 2.32
C ILE A 13 -8.14 -12.12 2.64
N MET A 14 -7.11 -12.75 2.06
CA MET A 14 -5.72 -12.35 2.30
C MET A 14 -5.43 -10.91 1.83
N ARG A 15 -6.02 -10.48 0.69
CA ARG A 15 -5.93 -9.08 0.25
C ARG A 15 -6.59 -8.13 1.22
N GLY A 16 -7.77 -8.48 1.73
CA GLY A 16 -8.45 -7.69 2.75
C GLY A 16 -7.61 -7.52 4.00
N LEU A 17 -7.02 -8.60 4.51
CA LEU A 17 -6.12 -8.58 5.66
C LEU A 17 -4.85 -7.75 5.38
N ALA A 18 -4.27 -7.89 4.18
CA ALA A 18 -3.09 -7.10 3.77
C ALA A 18 -3.39 -5.59 3.74
N ILE A 19 -4.54 -5.19 3.17
CA ILE A 19 -4.97 -3.78 3.15
C ILE A 19 -5.22 -3.26 4.57
N MET A 20 -5.85 -4.05 5.43
CA MET A 20 -6.05 -3.71 6.85
C MET A 20 -4.70 -3.51 7.55
N GLY A 21 -3.74 -4.41 7.31
CA GLY A 21 -2.39 -4.29 7.85
C GLY A 21 -1.71 -2.99 7.43
N ILE A 22 -1.76 -2.65 6.13
CA ILE A 22 -1.20 -1.41 5.58
C ILE A 22 -1.87 -0.18 6.21
N PHE A 23 -3.20 -0.18 6.28
CA PHE A 23 -3.97 0.94 6.85
C PHE A 23 -3.60 1.16 8.32
N LEU A 24 -3.64 0.10 9.12
CA LEU A 24 -3.33 0.18 10.55
C LEU A 24 -1.87 0.55 10.80
N HIS A 25 -0.93 0.05 9.98
CA HIS A 25 0.47 0.42 10.02
C HIS A 25 0.65 1.94 9.87
N ASN A 26 0.11 2.51 8.79
CA ASN A 26 0.18 3.94 8.54
C ASN A 26 -0.53 4.75 9.65
N TYR A 27 -1.68 4.27 10.14
CA TYR A 27 -2.40 4.92 11.22
C TYR A 27 -1.59 4.94 12.53
N CYS A 28 -0.94 3.82 12.88
CA CYS A 28 -0.10 3.75 14.07
C CYS A 28 1.05 4.75 14.04
N HIS A 29 1.65 5.01 12.88
CA HIS A 29 2.71 6.02 12.72
C HIS A 29 2.23 7.45 13.01
N TRP A 30 0.93 7.73 12.90
CA TRP A 30 0.34 9.02 13.24
C TRP A 30 0.09 9.20 14.74
N LEU A 31 0.00 8.10 15.49
CA LEU A 31 -0.39 8.14 16.91
C LEU A 31 0.75 8.55 17.87
N GLY A 32 1.96 8.74 17.37
CA GLY A 32 3.11 9.15 18.20
C GLY A 32 4.17 8.07 18.34
N PRO A 33 4.78 7.89 19.53
CA PRO A 33 5.91 6.99 19.69
C PRO A 33 5.50 5.52 19.60
N VAL A 34 5.64 4.96 18.40
CA VAL A 34 5.45 3.53 18.12
C VAL A 34 6.74 2.94 17.57
N VAL A 35 6.90 1.63 17.73
CA VAL A 35 8.05 0.90 17.17
C VAL A 35 8.05 1.07 15.66
N LYS A 36 9.18 1.50 15.09
CA LYS A 36 9.34 1.64 13.64
C LYS A 36 9.76 0.31 13.02
N GLU A 37 9.33 0.09 11.81
CA GLU A 37 9.70 -1.07 11.01
C GLU A 37 11.16 -1.03 10.55
N ASN A 38 11.67 -2.19 10.13
CA ASN A 38 12.96 -2.35 9.46
C ASN A 38 12.73 -2.52 7.95
N GLU A 39 12.29 -1.46 7.28
CA GLU A 39 11.84 -1.56 5.89
C GLU A 39 12.99 -1.74 4.90
N TYR A 40 14.01 -0.89 4.97
CA TYR A 40 15.13 -0.89 4.02
C TYR A 40 16.46 -1.29 4.66
N THR A 41 16.62 -1.05 5.95
CA THR A 41 17.84 -1.35 6.67
C THR A 41 17.51 -1.96 8.02
N PHE A 42 18.23 -3.04 8.36
CA PHE A 42 18.07 -3.66 9.68
C PHE A 42 18.56 -2.74 10.79
N ASN A 43 17.69 -2.50 11.78
CA ASN A 43 18.00 -1.71 12.95
C ASN A 43 17.68 -2.52 14.22
N GLN A 44 18.72 -2.96 14.92
CA GLN A 44 18.57 -3.74 16.15
C GLN A 44 17.75 -3.01 17.21
N LYS A 45 17.87 -1.70 17.32
CA LYS A 45 17.10 -0.90 18.30
C LYS A 45 15.58 -1.03 18.12
N ASN A 46 15.10 -1.13 16.87
CA ASN A 46 13.68 -1.32 16.61
C ASN A 46 13.20 -2.69 17.09
N VAL A 47 14.03 -3.72 16.91
CA VAL A 47 13.75 -5.08 17.38
C VAL A 47 13.75 -5.15 18.90
N ASP A 48 14.77 -4.56 19.55
CA ASP A 48 14.88 -4.52 21.00
C ASP A 48 13.70 -3.76 21.63
N TRP A 49 13.28 -2.65 21.00
CA TRP A 49 12.11 -1.90 21.44
C TRP A 49 10.82 -2.72 21.27
N LEU A 50 10.65 -3.43 20.15
CA LEU A 50 9.51 -4.33 19.95
C LEU A 50 9.44 -5.41 21.03
N TRP A 51 10.59 -6.01 21.40
CA TRP A 51 10.67 -6.98 22.48
C TRP A 51 10.30 -6.37 23.83
N ALA A 52 10.87 -5.22 24.14
CA ALA A 52 10.61 -4.52 25.40
C ALA A 52 9.12 -4.21 25.59
N VAL A 53 8.45 -3.72 24.51
CA VAL A 53 7.02 -3.44 24.52
C VAL A 53 6.18 -4.72 24.60
N THR A 54 6.62 -5.78 23.91
CA THR A 54 5.90 -7.07 23.91
C THR A 54 5.87 -7.69 25.32
N MET A 55 6.95 -7.50 26.08
CA MET A 55 7.05 -8.01 27.46
C MET A 55 6.38 -7.09 28.49
N ASN A 56 5.92 -5.90 28.09
CA ASN A 56 5.29 -4.93 28.96
C ASN A 56 3.83 -4.67 28.53
N ALA A 57 2.88 -5.28 29.20
CA ALA A 57 1.46 -5.20 28.84
C ALA A 57 0.87 -3.77 28.89
N ASP A 58 1.49 -2.86 29.62
CA ASP A 58 1.03 -1.46 29.76
C ASP A 58 1.31 -0.61 28.51
N GLN A 59 2.11 -1.12 27.56
CA GLN A 59 2.55 -0.40 26.37
C GLN A 59 1.69 -0.67 25.12
N LEU A 60 0.51 -1.28 25.26
CA LEU A 60 -0.37 -1.64 24.13
C LEU A 60 0.35 -2.44 23.01
N PRO A 61 0.90 -3.62 23.31
CA PRO A 61 1.69 -4.42 22.36
C PRO A 61 1.08 -4.58 20.97
N PRO A 62 -0.24 -4.80 20.78
CA PRO A 62 -0.82 -4.98 19.46
C PRO A 62 -0.60 -3.79 18.52
N MET A 63 -0.61 -2.56 19.04
CA MET A 63 -0.37 -1.36 18.24
C MET A 63 1.08 -1.31 17.71
N HIS A 64 2.03 -1.68 18.56
CA HIS A 64 3.43 -1.74 18.16
C HIS A 64 3.71 -2.87 17.17
N TRP A 65 3.04 -4.02 17.33
CA TRP A 65 3.14 -5.12 16.37
C TRP A 65 2.61 -4.73 14.99
N VAL A 66 1.46 -4.08 14.95
CA VAL A 66 0.88 -3.60 13.69
C VAL A 66 1.77 -2.54 13.05
N SER A 67 2.33 -1.63 13.85
CA SER A 67 3.27 -0.62 13.38
C SER A 67 4.56 -1.25 12.80
N PHE A 68 5.08 -2.30 13.42
CA PHE A 68 6.30 -2.95 12.97
C PHE A 68 6.08 -3.91 11.79
N LEU A 69 4.99 -4.70 11.80
CA LEU A 69 4.74 -5.78 10.83
C LEU A 69 3.79 -5.38 9.69
N GLY A 70 2.99 -4.33 9.86
CA GLY A 70 1.92 -4.02 8.93
C GLY A 70 2.39 -3.65 7.52
N HIS A 71 3.63 -3.18 7.35
CA HIS A 71 4.23 -2.90 6.05
C HIS A 71 4.35 -4.15 5.17
N TYR A 72 4.45 -5.35 5.75
CA TYR A 72 4.42 -6.62 4.99
C TYR A 72 3.09 -6.85 4.25
N GLY A 73 2.06 -6.10 4.59
CA GLY A 73 0.82 -6.08 3.81
C GLY A 73 1.04 -5.68 2.35
N VAL A 74 2.01 -4.79 2.06
CA VAL A 74 2.29 -4.32 0.70
C VAL A 74 2.78 -5.45 -0.20
N PRO A 75 3.88 -6.18 0.11
CA PRO A 75 4.33 -7.28 -0.74
C PRO A 75 3.31 -8.42 -0.83
N ILE A 76 2.57 -8.72 0.24
CA ILE A 76 1.49 -9.71 0.21
C ILE A 76 0.40 -9.27 -0.77
N PHE A 77 -0.05 -8.04 -0.71
CA PHE A 77 -1.06 -7.50 -1.61
C PHE A 77 -0.60 -7.53 -3.08
N LEU A 78 0.65 -7.14 -3.34
CA LEU A 78 1.24 -7.17 -4.68
C LEU A 78 1.34 -8.60 -5.22
N PHE A 79 1.84 -9.54 -4.40
CA PHE A 79 1.93 -10.95 -4.77
C PHE A 79 0.55 -11.52 -5.14
N LEU A 80 -0.45 -11.33 -4.29
CA LEU A 80 -1.81 -11.83 -4.52
C LEU A 80 -2.46 -11.15 -5.74
N SER A 81 -2.10 -9.92 -6.03
CA SER A 81 -2.58 -9.21 -7.22
C SER A 81 -1.97 -9.78 -8.50
N ALA A 82 -0.66 -10.03 -8.50
CA ALA A 82 0.03 -10.70 -9.60
C ALA A 82 -0.48 -12.13 -9.80
N TYR A 83 -0.61 -12.91 -8.72
CA TYR A 83 -1.17 -14.27 -8.74
C TYR A 83 -2.59 -14.29 -9.34
N GLY A 84 -3.44 -13.37 -8.91
CA GLY A 84 -4.79 -13.28 -9.44
C GLY A 84 -4.85 -12.89 -10.92
N LEU A 85 -3.92 -12.05 -11.40
CA LEU A 85 -3.78 -11.73 -12.83
C LEU A 85 -3.30 -12.94 -13.62
N GLU A 86 -2.30 -13.66 -13.12
CA GLU A 86 -1.78 -14.89 -13.75
C GLU A 86 -2.88 -15.94 -13.86
N MET A 87 -3.61 -16.21 -12.77
CA MET A 87 -4.71 -17.18 -12.76
C MET A 87 -5.86 -16.79 -13.70
N LYS A 88 -6.09 -15.51 -13.90
CA LYS A 88 -7.18 -15.02 -14.76
C LYS A 88 -6.79 -14.97 -16.22
N TYR A 89 -5.58 -14.55 -16.52
CA TYR A 89 -5.16 -14.21 -17.87
C TYR A 89 -3.99 -15.06 -18.39
N GLY A 90 -3.12 -15.58 -17.56
CA GLY A 90 -1.93 -16.41 -17.82
C GLY A 90 -1.68 -16.75 -19.27
N SER A 91 -1.95 -18.00 -19.65
CA SER A 91 -1.79 -18.48 -21.04
C SER A 91 -2.72 -17.82 -22.06
N LYS A 92 -3.81 -17.19 -21.62
CA LYS A 92 -4.79 -16.52 -22.50
C LYS A 92 -4.33 -15.12 -22.93
N LEU A 93 -3.46 -14.48 -22.15
CA LEU A 93 -2.98 -13.13 -22.45
C LEU A 93 -2.07 -13.11 -23.68
N VAL A 94 -1.32 -14.18 -23.88
CA VAL A 94 -0.43 -14.37 -25.05
C VAL A 94 -1.24 -14.65 -26.31
N ALA A 95 -2.45 -15.20 -26.17
CA ALA A 95 -3.34 -15.57 -27.28
C ALA A 95 -4.46 -14.54 -27.51
N ALA A 96 -4.55 -13.45 -26.74
CA ALA A 96 -5.63 -12.50 -26.85
C ALA A 96 -5.47 -11.61 -28.09
N GLU A 97 -6.52 -11.55 -28.91
CA GLU A 97 -6.60 -10.68 -30.09
C GLU A 97 -6.40 -9.20 -29.77
N GLU A 98 -6.74 -8.78 -28.55
CA GLU A 98 -6.65 -7.38 -28.10
C GLU A 98 -5.21 -6.90 -27.81
N GLY A 99 -4.24 -7.80 -27.68
CA GLY A 99 -2.83 -7.48 -27.46
C GLY A 99 -2.51 -6.95 -26.03
N ILE A 100 -1.23 -7.06 -25.67
CA ILE A 100 -0.72 -6.69 -24.34
C ILE A 100 -0.95 -5.20 -24.02
N TRP A 101 -0.85 -4.34 -25.01
CA TRP A 101 -1.02 -2.88 -24.83
C TRP A 101 -2.46 -2.49 -24.47
N ALA A 102 -3.47 -3.12 -25.07
CA ALA A 102 -4.85 -2.87 -24.70
C ALA A 102 -5.14 -3.33 -23.28
N PHE A 103 -4.58 -4.47 -22.87
CA PHE A 103 -4.66 -4.96 -21.51
C PHE A 103 -4.02 -3.98 -20.51
N ILE A 104 -2.77 -3.54 -20.75
CA ILE A 104 -2.06 -2.59 -19.90
C ILE A 104 -2.85 -1.28 -19.80
N LYS A 105 -3.27 -0.71 -20.93
CA LYS A 105 -4.05 0.53 -20.96
C LYS A 105 -5.33 0.44 -20.14
N LYS A 106 -6.09 -0.65 -20.29
CA LYS A 106 -7.35 -0.88 -19.55
C LYS A 106 -7.12 -0.92 -18.03
N HIS A 107 -6.11 -1.66 -17.59
CA HIS A 107 -5.81 -1.78 -16.16
C HIS A 107 -5.20 -0.50 -15.59
N PHE A 108 -4.32 0.16 -16.34
CA PHE A 108 -3.75 1.44 -15.97
C PHE A 108 -4.83 2.52 -15.81
N LEU A 109 -5.72 2.67 -16.79
CA LEU A 109 -6.80 3.66 -16.72
C LEU A 109 -7.73 3.42 -15.53
N LYS A 110 -8.00 2.15 -15.18
CA LYS A 110 -8.79 1.81 -13.99
C LYS A 110 -8.08 2.23 -12.71
N LEU A 111 -6.79 1.96 -12.56
CA LEU A 111 -6.00 2.39 -11.41
C LEU A 111 -5.88 3.90 -11.35
N PHE A 112 -5.63 4.54 -12.48
CA PHE A 112 -5.54 5.99 -12.60
C PHE A 112 -6.82 6.70 -12.20
N SER A 113 -7.98 6.19 -12.62
CA SER A 113 -9.28 6.76 -12.22
C SER A 113 -9.51 6.65 -10.70
N MET A 114 -9.14 5.53 -10.08
CA MET A 114 -9.22 5.36 -8.63
C MET A 114 -8.25 6.31 -7.91
N MET A 115 -7.07 6.52 -8.44
CA MET A 115 -6.08 7.46 -7.89
C MET A 115 -6.61 8.90 -7.93
N ILE A 116 -7.22 9.33 -9.06
CA ILE A 116 -7.86 10.65 -9.16
C ILE A 116 -8.95 10.83 -8.09
N VAL A 117 -9.80 9.83 -7.90
CA VAL A 117 -10.84 9.88 -6.85
C VAL A 117 -10.22 9.98 -5.47
N GLY A 118 -9.16 9.23 -5.19
CA GLY A 118 -8.41 9.30 -3.93
C GLY A 118 -7.82 10.68 -3.69
N PHE A 119 -7.14 11.26 -4.66
CA PHE A 119 -6.59 12.62 -4.57
C PHE A 119 -7.69 13.68 -4.39
N ALA A 120 -8.80 13.57 -5.12
CA ALA A 120 -9.93 14.49 -4.96
C ALA A 120 -10.51 14.41 -3.54
N ALA A 121 -10.68 13.22 -2.99
CA ALA A 121 -11.13 13.03 -1.61
C ALA A 121 -10.14 13.63 -0.60
N PHE A 122 -8.85 13.42 -0.79
CA PHE A 122 -7.80 14.01 0.05
C PHE A 122 -7.82 15.54 0.01
N LEU A 123 -7.90 16.13 -1.18
CA LEU A 123 -7.99 17.58 -1.36
C LEU A 123 -9.24 18.15 -0.69
N MET A 124 -10.38 17.44 -0.77
CA MET A 124 -11.62 17.88 -0.09
C MET A 124 -11.45 17.85 1.43
N VAL A 125 -10.85 16.80 1.99
CA VAL A 125 -10.60 16.71 3.43
C VAL A 125 -9.64 17.81 3.88
N ASP A 126 -8.60 18.08 3.12
CA ASP A 126 -7.62 19.11 3.43
C ASP A 126 -8.23 20.52 3.43
N THR A 127 -9.17 20.80 2.50
CA THR A 127 -9.88 22.10 2.44
C THR A 127 -10.81 22.36 3.61
N ILE A 128 -11.39 21.31 4.21
CA ILE A 128 -12.32 21.44 5.35
C ILE A 128 -11.63 21.31 6.70
N THR A 129 -10.36 20.86 6.72
CA THR A 129 -9.57 20.72 7.94
C THR A 129 -8.97 22.09 8.30
N PRO A 130 -9.19 22.61 9.51
CA PRO A 130 -8.61 23.90 9.91
C PRO A 130 -7.09 23.77 10.00
N GLY A 131 -6.39 24.53 9.18
CA GLY A 131 -4.94 24.52 9.12
C GLY A 131 -4.40 25.17 7.85
N ARG A 132 -3.10 25.13 7.66
CA ARG A 132 -2.48 25.58 6.42
C ARG A 132 -2.71 24.54 5.33
N TRP A 133 -3.12 25.02 4.16
CA TRP A 133 -3.11 24.24 2.93
C TRP A 133 -1.69 23.67 2.67
N HIS A 134 -1.57 22.36 2.66
CA HIS A 134 -0.28 21.67 2.64
C HIS A 134 0.12 21.16 1.25
N TYR A 135 -0.83 21.14 0.30
CA TYR A 135 -0.58 20.61 -1.03
C TYR A 135 -0.27 21.73 -2.04
N ASP A 136 0.96 21.72 -2.54
CA ASP A 136 1.30 22.47 -3.74
C ASP A 136 0.65 21.78 -4.95
N VAL A 137 -0.07 22.56 -5.76
CA VAL A 137 -0.74 22.08 -6.98
C VAL A 137 0.26 21.42 -7.92
N THR A 138 1.49 21.96 -8.01
CA THR A 138 2.55 21.40 -8.83
C THR A 138 2.93 19.99 -8.36
N LYS A 139 3.07 19.78 -7.06
CA LYS A 139 3.38 18.47 -6.48
C LYS A 139 2.24 17.47 -6.70
N VAL A 140 0.98 17.90 -6.57
CA VAL A 140 -0.18 17.05 -6.84
C VAL A 140 -0.23 16.62 -8.31
N VAL A 141 0.01 17.57 -9.24
CA VAL A 141 0.05 17.26 -10.67
C VAL A 141 1.22 16.31 -10.99
N ALA A 142 2.41 16.57 -10.44
CA ALA A 142 3.57 15.71 -10.64
C ALA A 142 3.33 14.29 -10.11
N GLN A 143 2.62 14.17 -9.01
CA GLN A 143 2.27 12.87 -8.41
C GLN A 143 1.22 12.12 -9.24
N LEU A 144 0.23 12.84 -9.80
CA LEU A 144 -0.75 12.27 -10.72
C LEU A 144 -0.09 11.71 -11.99
N PHE A 145 0.94 12.38 -12.50
CA PHE A 145 1.71 11.90 -13.64
C PHE A 145 2.84 10.94 -13.27
N MET A 146 2.97 10.57 -11.99
CA MET A 146 4.02 9.67 -11.46
C MET A 146 5.45 10.17 -11.70
N VAL A 147 5.64 11.48 -11.89
CA VAL A 147 6.95 12.11 -12.17
C VAL A 147 7.53 12.85 -10.96
N ASN A 148 6.86 12.78 -9.81
CA ASN A 148 7.29 13.49 -8.60
C ASN A 148 8.74 13.13 -8.19
N ASN A 149 9.10 11.84 -8.30
CA ASN A 149 10.45 11.37 -7.98
C ASN A 149 11.53 11.74 -9.02
N LEU A 150 11.14 12.35 -10.14
CA LEU A 150 12.04 12.85 -11.17
C LEU A 150 12.29 14.36 -11.04
N LEU A 151 11.51 15.03 -10.20
CA LEU A 151 11.67 16.45 -9.92
C LEU A 151 12.64 16.61 -8.74
N PRO A 152 13.59 17.56 -8.82
CA PRO A 152 14.41 17.89 -7.66
C PRO A 152 13.48 18.39 -6.55
N ASP A 153 13.68 17.85 -5.34
CA ASP A 153 12.95 18.35 -4.16
C ASP A 153 13.38 19.81 -3.95
N PRO A 154 12.50 20.77 -4.02
CA PRO A 154 12.85 22.13 -3.64
C PRO A 154 13.05 22.15 -2.12
N ASP A 155 14.29 22.33 -1.66
CA ASP A 155 14.68 22.58 -0.27
C ASP A 155 13.86 23.70 0.39
#